data_bb409f5210a5d7210fc561a8fc7edd64
#
_entry.id   bb409f5210a5d7210fc561a8fc7edd64
#
_cell.length_a   1.000
_cell.length_b   1.000
_cell.length_c   1.000
_cell.angle_alpha   90.00
_cell.angle_beta   90.00
_cell.angle_gamma   90.00
#
_symmetry.space_group_name_H-M   'P 1'
#
loop_
_entity.id
_entity.type
_entity.pdbx_description
1 polymer ?
#
loop_
_entity_poly.entity_id
_entity_poly.type
_entity_poly.pdbx_seq_one_letter_code
_entity_poly.pdbx_strand_id
1 'polypeptide(L)'
;MGIKIGLVGLGSFGSCFAPLFTSHPLVDAVALCDAQPEKLRAWRDRLAPTGKLADRDLYDSFDAICRSDCDAVAIITQPWLHAPQAIQAMEAGKHVYSAVPVICIPDDDECLDWCQKIIDCTLRTGRHYMLGETTYYRPQTMFCRRTYRAGGFGNVVLASAEYAHDVDSPCSLREVNRMRTTGVIGEQAAAYLQRYYDRGGKSHPMAYPTHSVSGPLAVMDTYATQVSAYGTRNQFGAADPFFEHDDFSNIVALFRLANGVPFRVGELREICPNTGLQGEDFRIYGTRGSYACNNYRDNGRSPVAFTTYKRWNAERLMTDEEMRDPLPDDIAAAFKKMVQPDAKPGDDFVPQGHGGSHPYLVHEFVSALCEGRRPAVDAWKAASYMAMGMAAHKSAQKDGEIVKVVDFGRPPRA
;
A
#
# COMPACT_ATOMS: atom_id res chain seq x y z
N MET A 1 -8.93 7.28 -26.26
CA MET A 1 -10.19 7.49 -25.52
C MET A 1 -9.85 7.47 -24.05
N GLY A 2 -10.28 8.46 -23.30
CA GLY A 2 -10.11 8.45 -21.86
C GLY A 2 -11.11 7.49 -21.21
N ILE A 3 -10.94 7.27 -19.92
CA ILE A 3 -11.73 6.30 -19.14
C ILE A 3 -12.65 7.02 -18.15
N LYS A 4 -13.74 6.36 -17.75
CA LYS A 4 -14.62 6.79 -16.66
C LYS A 4 -14.31 5.99 -15.39
N ILE A 5 -14.01 6.69 -14.28
CA ILE A 5 -13.62 6.06 -13.01
C ILE A 5 -14.64 6.35 -11.92
N GLY A 6 -15.12 5.30 -11.25
CA GLY A 6 -15.91 5.38 -10.05
C GLY A 6 -15.04 5.47 -8.79
N LEU A 7 -15.24 6.50 -7.98
CA LEU A 7 -14.53 6.70 -6.70
C LEU A 7 -15.41 6.22 -5.56
N VAL A 8 -15.01 5.17 -4.87
CA VAL A 8 -15.79 4.49 -3.82
C VAL A 8 -15.14 4.69 -2.47
N GLY A 9 -15.88 5.36 -1.57
CA GLY A 9 -15.37 5.75 -0.25
C GLY A 9 -14.69 7.10 -0.26
N LEU A 10 -15.41 8.14 0.16
CA LEU A 10 -14.97 9.55 0.19
C LEU A 10 -14.58 10.00 1.61
N GLY A 11 -14.06 9.05 2.41
CA GLY A 11 -13.49 9.32 3.73
C GLY A 11 -12.15 10.06 3.66
N SER A 12 -11.46 10.18 4.81
CA SER A 12 -10.20 10.93 4.92
C SER A 12 -9.15 10.49 3.88
N PHE A 13 -8.99 9.18 3.67
CA PHE A 13 -8.02 8.67 2.71
C PHE A 13 -8.52 8.79 1.26
N GLY A 14 -9.78 8.41 0.98
CA GLY A 14 -10.36 8.52 -0.36
C GLY A 14 -10.42 9.95 -0.89
N SER A 15 -10.59 10.92 0.02
CA SER A 15 -10.57 12.35 -0.31
C SER A 15 -9.25 12.85 -0.91
N CYS A 16 -8.15 12.17 -0.63
CA CYS A 16 -6.84 12.51 -1.21
C CYS A 16 -6.73 12.08 -2.69
N PHE A 17 -7.49 11.06 -3.09
CA PHE A 17 -7.42 10.51 -4.45
C PHE A 17 -8.44 11.12 -5.41
N ALA A 18 -9.59 11.57 -4.92
CA ALA A 18 -10.65 12.15 -5.75
C ALA A 18 -10.16 13.30 -6.65
N PRO A 19 -9.39 14.29 -6.17
CA PRO A 19 -8.84 15.34 -7.00
C PRO A 19 -7.85 14.82 -8.06
N LEU A 20 -7.02 13.82 -7.70
CA LEU A 20 -6.01 13.28 -8.60
C LEU A 20 -6.65 12.49 -9.75
N PHE A 21 -7.59 11.57 -9.45
CA PHE A 21 -8.31 10.87 -10.52
C PHE A 21 -9.06 11.83 -11.42
N THR A 22 -9.75 12.82 -10.85
CA THR A 22 -10.53 13.78 -11.61
C THR A 22 -9.65 14.67 -12.52
N SER A 23 -8.47 15.07 -12.05
CA SER A 23 -7.59 15.94 -12.83
C SER A 23 -6.73 15.20 -13.86
N HIS A 24 -6.64 13.87 -13.78
CA HIS A 24 -5.81 13.11 -14.73
C HIS A 24 -6.29 13.29 -16.17
N PRO A 25 -5.41 13.63 -17.13
CA PRO A 25 -5.79 13.94 -18.53
C PRO A 25 -6.49 12.78 -19.25
N LEU A 26 -6.15 11.52 -18.92
CA LEU A 26 -6.76 10.33 -19.52
C LEU A 26 -8.06 9.88 -18.82
N VAL A 27 -8.54 10.63 -17.83
CA VAL A 27 -9.86 10.39 -17.20
C VAL A 27 -10.85 11.39 -17.79
N ASP A 28 -11.81 10.92 -18.58
CA ASP A 28 -12.81 11.75 -19.22
C ASP A 28 -13.98 12.11 -18.28
N ALA A 29 -14.34 11.19 -17.38
CA ALA A 29 -15.43 11.36 -16.42
C ALA A 29 -15.15 10.61 -15.11
N VAL A 30 -15.75 11.09 -14.04
CA VAL A 30 -15.75 10.40 -12.73
C VAL A 30 -17.18 10.19 -12.23
N ALA A 31 -17.35 9.13 -11.43
CA ALA A 31 -18.55 8.87 -10.64
C ALA A 31 -18.16 8.78 -9.17
N LEU A 32 -19.04 9.13 -8.27
CA LEU A 32 -18.81 9.10 -6.83
C LEU A 32 -19.73 8.10 -6.16
N CYS A 33 -19.20 7.34 -5.20
CA CYS A 33 -19.99 6.43 -4.37
C CYS A 33 -19.58 6.54 -2.90
N ASP A 34 -20.52 6.89 -2.04
CA ASP A 34 -20.36 6.85 -0.59
C ASP A 34 -21.73 6.58 0.06
N ALA A 35 -21.76 5.80 1.13
CA ALA A 35 -22.98 5.53 1.89
C ALA A 35 -23.51 6.76 2.66
N GLN A 36 -22.72 7.82 2.77
CA GLN A 36 -23.06 9.06 3.47
C GLN A 36 -23.42 10.16 2.45
N PRO A 37 -24.71 10.53 2.31
CA PRO A 37 -25.16 11.49 1.29
C PRO A 37 -24.54 12.88 1.43
N GLU A 38 -24.17 13.27 2.63
CA GLU A 38 -23.50 14.55 2.89
C GLU A 38 -22.11 14.60 2.26
N LYS A 39 -21.36 13.50 2.25
CA LYS A 39 -20.07 13.41 1.58
C LYS A 39 -20.21 13.48 0.07
N LEU A 40 -21.20 12.78 -0.50
CA LEU A 40 -21.50 12.86 -1.93
C LEU A 40 -21.80 14.30 -2.34
N ARG A 41 -22.65 15.02 -1.59
CA ARG A 41 -22.96 16.45 -1.88
C ARG A 41 -21.72 17.32 -1.81
N ALA A 42 -20.94 17.20 -0.73
CA ALA A 42 -19.73 18.01 -0.56
C ALA A 42 -18.70 17.78 -1.70
N TRP A 43 -18.51 16.53 -2.09
CA TRP A 43 -17.60 16.20 -3.18
C TRP A 43 -18.14 16.55 -4.57
N ARG A 44 -19.45 16.42 -4.80
CA ARG A 44 -20.11 16.92 -6.02
C ARG A 44 -19.80 18.41 -6.19
N ASP A 45 -20.06 19.23 -5.19
CA ASP A 45 -19.88 20.68 -5.27
C ASP A 45 -18.39 21.05 -5.48
N ARG A 46 -17.49 20.31 -4.87
CA ARG A 46 -16.03 20.49 -5.04
C ARG A 46 -15.53 20.12 -6.44
N LEU A 47 -16.07 19.08 -7.04
CA LEU A 47 -15.63 18.58 -8.34
C LEU A 47 -16.43 19.14 -9.53
N ALA A 48 -17.59 19.74 -9.30
CA ALA A 48 -18.43 20.34 -10.35
C ALA A 48 -17.67 21.28 -11.31
N PRO A 49 -16.75 22.15 -10.82
CA PRO A 49 -16.00 23.04 -11.71
C PRO A 49 -15.10 22.32 -12.73
N THR A 50 -14.82 21.04 -12.55
CA THR A 50 -13.98 20.27 -13.48
C THR A 50 -14.72 19.86 -14.75
N GLY A 51 -16.06 19.85 -14.73
CA GLY A 51 -16.91 19.39 -15.83
C GLY A 51 -16.88 17.87 -16.07
N LYS A 52 -16.19 17.09 -15.22
CA LYS A 52 -16.05 15.63 -15.37
C LYS A 52 -17.02 14.80 -14.51
N LEU A 53 -17.81 15.45 -13.69
CA LEU A 53 -18.82 14.80 -12.82
C LEU A 53 -20.22 15.27 -13.19
N ALA A 54 -21.09 14.34 -13.60
CA ALA A 54 -22.50 14.63 -13.83
C ALA A 54 -23.35 14.24 -12.60
N ASP A 55 -24.49 14.92 -12.39
CA ASP A 55 -25.39 14.63 -11.24
C ASP A 55 -25.90 13.18 -11.21
N ARG A 56 -26.05 12.55 -12.38
CA ARG A 56 -26.46 11.14 -12.50
C ARG A 56 -25.37 10.14 -12.05
N ASP A 57 -24.13 10.60 -11.88
CA ASP A 57 -22.98 9.78 -11.53
C ASP A 57 -22.68 9.80 -10.02
N LEU A 58 -23.72 10.02 -9.21
CA LEU A 58 -23.68 9.96 -7.76
C LEU A 58 -24.43 8.70 -7.28
N TYR A 59 -23.73 7.83 -6.57
CA TYR A 59 -24.24 6.53 -6.13
C TYR A 59 -24.15 6.40 -4.61
N ASP A 60 -25.22 5.94 -3.97
CA ASP A 60 -25.31 5.70 -2.53
C ASP A 60 -25.00 4.24 -2.13
N SER A 61 -24.82 3.37 -3.13
CA SER A 61 -24.52 1.96 -2.90
C SER A 61 -23.49 1.41 -3.87
N PHE A 62 -22.70 0.45 -3.39
CA PHE A 62 -21.68 -0.23 -4.20
C PHE A 62 -22.29 -1.01 -5.35
N ASP A 63 -23.45 -1.63 -5.14
CA ASP A 63 -24.19 -2.32 -6.19
C ASP A 63 -24.59 -1.39 -7.34
N ALA A 64 -24.98 -0.17 -7.02
CA ALA A 64 -25.39 0.81 -8.05
C ALA A 64 -24.19 1.24 -8.91
N ILE A 65 -23.05 1.55 -8.29
CA ILE A 65 -21.85 1.94 -9.07
C ILE A 65 -21.28 0.77 -9.87
N CYS A 66 -21.38 -0.47 -9.40
CA CYS A 66 -20.99 -1.65 -10.18
C CYS A 66 -21.84 -1.80 -11.46
N ARG A 67 -23.11 -1.40 -11.44
CA ARG A 67 -23.98 -1.40 -12.63
C ARG A 67 -23.84 -0.19 -13.54
N SER A 68 -23.02 0.80 -13.15
CA SER A 68 -22.81 2.02 -13.93
C SER A 68 -21.99 1.76 -15.21
N ASP A 69 -21.84 2.80 -16.02
CA ASP A 69 -21.00 2.82 -17.21
C ASP A 69 -19.50 3.12 -16.92
N CYS A 70 -19.06 3.06 -15.67
CA CYS A 70 -17.64 3.20 -15.34
C CYS A 70 -16.80 2.07 -15.95
N ASP A 71 -15.62 2.39 -16.45
CA ASP A 71 -14.63 1.39 -16.92
C ASP A 71 -13.89 0.75 -15.74
N ALA A 72 -13.70 1.52 -14.69
CA ALA A 72 -12.96 1.11 -13.50
C ALA A 72 -13.55 1.71 -12.22
N VAL A 73 -13.23 1.11 -11.07
CA VAL A 73 -13.56 1.65 -9.75
C VAL A 73 -12.31 1.72 -8.86
N ALA A 74 -12.18 2.80 -8.11
CA ALA A 74 -11.19 2.96 -7.05
C ALA A 74 -11.87 2.74 -5.70
N ILE A 75 -11.58 1.62 -5.06
CA ILE A 75 -12.17 1.17 -3.81
C ILE A 75 -11.30 1.65 -2.65
N ILE A 76 -11.78 2.62 -1.87
CA ILE A 76 -11.10 3.19 -0.69
C ILE A 76 -12.08 3.15 0.48
N THR A 77 -12.57 1.97 0.78
CA THR A 77 -13.59 1.70 1.79
C THR A 77 -12.95 1.15 3.08
N GLN A 78 -13.68 0.36 3.84
CA GLN A 78 -13.16 -0.32 5.02
C GLN A 78 -12.33 -1.54 4.62
N PRO A 79 -11.19 -1.82 5.30
CA PRO A 79 -10.26 -2.89 4.90
C PRO A 79 -10.88 -4.30 4.80
N TRP A 80 -11.91 -4.59 5.58
CA TRP A 80 -12.62 -5.87 5.52
C TRP A 80 -13.55 -6.00 4.30
N LEU A 81 -13.81 -4.90 3.57
CA LEU A 81 -14.64 -4.87 2.36
C LEU A 81 -13.82 -4.90 1.06
N HIS A 82 -12.50 -4.65 1.12
CA HIS A 82 -11.71 -4.45 -0.09
C HIS A 82 -11.81 -5.64 -1.05
N ALA A 83 -11.52 -6.86 -0.60
CA ALA A 83 -11.54 -8.04 -1.45
C ALA A 83 -12.95 -8.42 -1.95
N PRO A 84 -14.01 -8.48 -1.11
CA PRO A 84 -15.37 -8.71 -1.59
C PRO A 84 -15.82 -7.70 -2.64
N GLN A 85 -15.59 -6.42 -2.40
CA GLN A 85 -15.95 -5.35 -3.34
C GLN A 85 -15.14 -5.42 -4.64
N ALA A 86 -13.83 -5.73 -4.54
CA ALA A 86 -13.00 -5.88 -5.73
C ALA A 86 -13.49 -7.01 -6.64
N ILE A 87 -13.87 -8.16 -6.08
CA ILE A 87 -14.41 -9.29 -6.82
C ILE A 87 -15.75 -8.91 -7.46
N GLN A 88 -16.66 -8.32 -6.70
CA GLN A 88 -17.96 -7.87 -7.22
C GLN A 88 -17.81 -6.88 -8.38
N ALA A 89 -16.89 -5.92 -8.26
CA ALA A 89 -16.62 -4.95 -9.33
C ALA A 89 -16.05 -5.63 -10.58
N MET A 90 -15.07 -6.54 -10.43
CA MET A 90 -14.51 -7.26 -11.57
C MET A 90 -15.52 -8.17 -12.24
N GLU A 91 -16.42 -8.82 -11.50
CA GLU A 91 -17.55 -9.59 -12.03
C GLU A 91 -18.55 -8.72 -12.78
N ALA A 92 -18.74 -7.47 -12.35
CA ALA A 92 -19.51 -6.46 -13.06
C ALA A 92 -18.75 -5.83 -14.26
N GLY A 93 -17.59 -6.37 -14.63
CA GLY A 93 -16.81 -5.93 -15.78
C GLY A 93 -15.93 -4.70 -15.56
N LYS A 94 -15.69 -4.27 -14.29
CA LYS A 94 -14.87 -3.11 -13.96
C LYS A 94 -13.43 -3.52 -13.68
N HIS A 95 -12.47 -2.68 -14.08
CA HIS A 95 -11.11 -2.75 -13.52
C HIS A 95 -11.10 -2.17 -12.11
N VAL A 96 -10.18 -2.62 -11.26
CA VAL A 96 -10.17 -2.25 -9.84
C VAL A 96 -8.82 -1.69 -9.40
N TYR A 97 -8.86 -0.49 -8.81
CA TYR A 97 -7.86 -0.01 -7.88
C TYR A 97 -8.39 -0.24 -6.46
N SER A 98 -7.64 -0.87 -5.59
CA SER A 98 -8.03 -1.09 -4.20
C SER A 98 -7.00 -0.47 -3.26
N ALA A 99 -7.46 0.25 -2.25
CA ALA A 99 -6.59 0.63 -1.14
C ALA A 99 -6.04 -0.62 -0.45
N VAL A 100 -4.98 -0.43 0.33
CA VAL A 100 -4.33 -1.48 1.13
C VAL A 100 -5.06 -1.70 2.47
N PRO A 101 -4.94 -2.92 3.01
CA PRO A 101 -4.43 -4.17 2.44
C PRO A 101 -5.46 -4.81 1.49
N VAL A 102 -5.13 -5.95 0.89
CA VAL A 102 -6.09 -6.71 0.07
C VAL A 102 -7.37 -7.00 0.85
N ILE A 103 -7.23 -7.43 2.09
CA ILE A 103 -8.29 -7.58 3.09
C ILE A 103 -7.65 -7.56 4.48
N CYS A 104 -8.41 -7.15 5.51
CA CYS A 104 -7.98 -7.22 6.90
C CYS A 104 -9.12 -7.80 7.75
N ILE A 105 -8.97 -9.05 8.13
CA ILE A 105 -9.85 -9.82 8.99
C ILE A 105 -9.00 -10.67 9.93
N PRO A 106 -9.48 -11.02 11.14
CA PRO A 106 -8.69 -11.79 12.11
C PRO A 106 -8.72 -13.31 11.82
N ASP A 107 -8.38 -13.68 10.59
CA ASP A 107 -8.28 -15.06 10.10
C ASP A 107 -7.28 -15.11 8.94
N ASP A 108 -6.08 -15.62 9.21
CA ASP A 108 -4.98 -15.66 8.24
C ASP A 108 -5.28 -16.56 7.04
N ASP A 109 -5.94 -17.69 7.26
CA ASP A 109 -6.26 -18.62 6.18
C ASP A 109 -7.32 -18.04 5.26
N GLU A 110 -8.35 -17.41 5.82
CA GLU A 110 -9.37 -16.73 5.03
C GLU A 110 -8.79 -15.51 4.28
N CYS A 111 -7.83 -14.78 4.87
CA CYS A 111 -7.10 -13.73 4.15
C CYS A 111 -6.37 -14.26 2.90
N LEU A 112 -5.73 -15.42 3.01
CA LEU A 112 -5.07 -16.08 1.86
C LEU A 112 -6.09 -16.57 0.82
N ASP A 113 -7.22 -17.11 1.25
CA ASP A 113 -8.32 -17.51 0.36
C ASP A 113 -8.88 -16.32 -0.43
N TRP A 114 -9.04 -15.17 0.20
CA TRP A 114 -9.45 -13.94 -0.50
C TRP A 114 -8.43 -13.49 -1.53
N CYS A 115 -7.14 -13.62 -1.24
CA CYS A 115 -6.08 -13.33 -2.21
C CYS A 115 -6.18 -14.25 -3.43
N GLN A 116 -6.41 -15.57 -3.22
CA GLN A 116 -6.61 -16.52 -4.33
C GLN A 116 -7.88 -16.18 -5.13
N LYS A 117 -8.99 -15.87 -4.47
CA LYS A 117 -10.25 -15.47 -5.13
C LYS A 117 -10.09 -14.24 -6.02
N ILE A 118 -9.29 -13.24 -5.61
CA ILE A 118 -8.98 -12.06 -6.45
C ILE A 118 -8.19 -12.48 -7.70
N ILE A 119 -7.18 -13.33 -7.56
CA ILE A 119 -6.40 -13.86 -8.70
C ILE A 119 -7.32 -14.61 -9.66
N ASP A 120 -8.13 -15.53 -9.14
CA ASP A 120 -9.06 -16.32 -9.94
C ASP A 120 -10.10 -15.45 -10.66
N CYS A 121 -10.59 -14.42 -9.98
CA CYS A 121 -11.51 -13.45 -10.58
C CYS A 121 -10.83 -12.64 -11.68
N THR A 122 -9.58 -12.20 -11.48
CA THR A 122 -8.79 -11.52 -12.51
C THR A 122 -8.62 -12.40 -13.75
N LEU A 123 -8.29 -13.67 -13.58
CA LEU A 123 -8.15 -14.63 -14.68
C LEU A 123 -9.48 -14.90 -15.41
N ARG A 124 -10.56 -15.06 -14.66
CA ARG A 124 -11.88 -15.39 -15.22
C ARG A 124 -12.52 -14.21 -15.95
N THR A 125 -12.36 -13.00 -15.43
CA THR A 125 -13.01 -11.80 -15.99
C THR A 125 -12.15 -11.05 -16.99
N GLY A 126 -10.83 -11.27 -17.00
CA GLY A 126 -9.86 -10.47 -17.75
C GLY A 126 -9.75 -9.02 -17.25
N ARG A 127 -10.28 -8.71 -16.03
CA ARG A 127 -10.18 -7.37 -15.46
C ARG A 127 -8.90 -7.22 -14.65
N HIS A 128 -8.31 -6.05 -14.70
CA HIS A 128 -7.11 -5.73 -13.92
C HIS A 128 -7.49 -5.36 -12.49
N TYR A 129 -6.72 -5.87 -11.55
CA TYR A 129 -6.68 -5.44 -10.16
C TYR A 129 -5.34 -4.78 -9.87
N MET A 130 -5.36 -3.63 -9.21
CA MET A 130 -4.18 -2.94 -8.68
C MET A 130 -4.34 -2.71 -7.19
N LEU A 131 -3.36 -3.13 -6.41
CA LEU A 131 -3.25 -2.73 -5.01
C LEU A 131 -2.56 -1.35 -4.95
N GLY A 132 -3.20 -0.39 -4.29
CA GLY A 132 -2.70 0.98 -4.10
C GLY A 132 -1.62 1.07 -3.03
N GLU A 133 -0.55 0.28 -3.17
CA GLU A 133 0.54 0.24 -2.19
C GLU A 133 1.47 1.44 -2.33
N THR A 134 1.42 2.31 -1.33
CA THR A 134 2.11 3.60 -1.34
C THR A 134 3.63 3.49 -1.33
N THR A 135 4.19 2.53 -0.59
CA THR A 135 5.65 2.35 -0.47
C THR A 135 6.29 1.94 -1.79
N TYR A 136 5.54 1.28 -2.69
CA TYR A 136 6.01 0.96 -4.04
C TYR A 136 6.42 2.20 -4.84
N TYR A 137 5.74 3.34 -4.61
CA TYR A 137 5.95 4.61 -5.31
C TYR A 137 6.52 5.72 -4.42
N ARG A 138 7.10 5.39 -3.28
CA ARG A 138 7.87 6.38 -2.52
C ARG A 138 9.20 6.69 -3.20
N PRO A 139 9.73 7.91 -3.02
CA PRO A 139 10.98 8.34 -3.65
C PRO A 139 12.13 7.37 -3.44
N GLN A 140 12.33 6.89 -2.21
CA GLN A 140 13.38 5.93 -1.89
C GLN A 140 13.23 4.59 -2.63
N THR A 141 12.01 4.11 -2.83
CA THR A 141 11.77 2.87 -3.59
C THR A 141 12.06 3.07 -5.08
N MET A 142 11.66 4.21 -5.64
CA MET A 142 11.96 4.55 -7.04
C MET A 142 13.47 4.64 -7.27
N PHE A 143 14.19 5.36 -6.41
CA PHE A 143 15.64 5.46 -6.47
C PHE A 143 16.33 4.10 -6.38
N CYS A 144 15.99 3.31 -5.36
CA CYS A 144 16.61 2.01 -5.16
C CYS A 144 16.30 1.04 -6.30
N ARG A 145 15.09 1.08 -6.88
CA ARG A 145 14.72 0.28 -8.04
C ARG A 145 15.55 0.63 -9.28
N ARG A 146 15.74 1.91 -9.59
CA ARG A 146 16.64 2.35 -10.68
C ARG A 146 18.08 1.91 -10.42
N THR A 147 18.57 2.15 -9.22
CA THR A 147 19.93 1.81 -8.80
C THR A 147 20.18 0.30 -8.88
N TYR A 148 19.22 -0.52 -8.43
CA TYR A 148 19.31 -1.98 -8.52
C TYR A 148 19.37 -2.46 -9.98
N ARG A 149 18.50 -1.95 -10.85
CA ARG A 149 18.49 -2.25 -12.28
C ARG A 149 19.78 -1.85 -12.99
N ALA A 150 20.39 -0.76 -12.56
CA ALA A 150 21.69 -0.30 -13.05
C ALA A 150 22.89 -1.09 -12.46
N GLY A 151 22.64 -2.07 -11.59
CA GLY A 151 23.71 -2.86 -10.94
C GLY A 151 24.44 -2.13 -9.83
N GLY A 152 23.93 -0.97 -9.36
CA GLY A 152 24.58 -0.15 -8.34
C GLY A 152 24.74 -0.83 -6.99
N PHE A 153 23.86 -1.74 -6.62
CA PHE A 153 24.01 -2.54 -5.40
C PHE A 153 24.97 -3.74 -5.54
N GLY A 154 25.28 -4.17 -6.78
CA GLY A 154 25.94 -5.44 -6.99
C GLY A 154 25.04 -6.61 -6.56
N ASN A 155 25.58 -7.56 -5.81
CA ASN A 155 24.78 -8.62 -5.18
C ASN A 155 24.20 -8.08 -3.87
N VAL A 156 22.89 -8.06 -3.72
CA VAL A 156 22.25 -7.72 -2.44
C VAL A 156 22.49 -8.87 -1.47
N VAL A 157 22.94 -8.53 -0.26
CA VAL A 157 23.30 -9.50 0.79
C VAL A 157 22.33 -9.48 1.97
N LEU A 158 21.58 -8.37 2.15
CA LEU A 158 20.57 -8.20 3.17
C LEU A 158 19.61 -7.08 2.77
N ALA A 159 18.32 -7.31 2.98
CA ALA A 159 17.31 -6.26 3.04
C ALA A 159 16.70 -6.18 4.44
N SER A 160 16.32 -4.98 4.88
CA SER A 160 15.61 -4.76 6.14
C SER A 160 14.56 -3.69 5.94
N ALA A 161 13.36 -3.88 6.49
CA ALA A 161 12.31 -2.88 6.47
C ALA A 161 11.51 -2.88 7.77
N GLU A 162 10.91 -1.74 8.06
CA GLU A 162 10.09 -1.56 9.26
C GLU A 162 8.88 -0.68 8.92
N TYR A 163 7.72 -1.05 9.45
CA TYR A 163 6.60 -0.16 9.61
C TYR A 163 6.38 0.06 11.10
N ALA A 164 6.98 1.13 11.58
CA ALA A 164 6.88 1.58 12.96
C ALA A 164 5.77 2.64 13.04
N HIS A 165 4.60 2.24 13.51
CA HIS A 165 3.44 3.11 13.62
C HIS A 165 2.78 2.88 14.97
N ASP A 166 3.23 3.64 15.96
CA ASP A 166 2.67 3.59 17.30
C ASP A 166 1.16 3.92 17.31
N VAL A 167 0.42 3.24 18.16
CA VAL A 167 -1.04 3.39 18.20
C VAL A 167 -1.49 4.75 18.68
N ASP A 168 -0.66 5.50 19.41
CA ASP A 168 -0.96 6.80 20.01
C ASP A 168 -0.22 8.00 19.36
N SER A 169 0.49 7.77 18.26
CA SER A 169 1.20 8.84 17.53
C SER A 169 0.26 9.80 16.80
N PRO A 170 0.75 10.94 16.29
CA PRO A 170 -0.01 11.76 15.35
C PRO A 170 -0.51 10.91 14.18
N CYS A 171 -1.76 11.02 13.80
CA CYS A 171 -2.48 10.07 12.94
C CYS A 171 -2.65 8.68 13.59
N SER A 172 -2.86 8.68 14.89
CA SER A 172 -3.01 7.52 15.76
C SER A 172 -3.89 6.43 15.15
N LEU A 173 -3.37 5.20 15.13
CA LEU A 173 -4.16 4.03 14.72
C LEU A 173 -5.38 3.82 15.63
N ARG A 174 -5.27 4.18 16.90
CA ARG A 174 -6.38 4.16 17.87
C ARG A 174 -7.50 5.10 17.43
N GLU A 175 -7.18 6.32 17.02
CA GLU A 175 -8.16 7.27 16.53
C GLU A 175 -8.76 6.83 15.18
N VAL A 176 -7.93 6.32 14.27
CA VAL A 176 -8.41 5.76 13.00
C VAL A 176 -9.36 4.59 13.25
N ASN A 177 -9.03 3.70 14.18
CA ASN A 177 -9.90 2.59 14.56
C ASN A 177 -11.20 3.08 15.19
N ARG A 178 -11.12 4.08 16.09
CA ARG A 178 -12.30 4.70 16.66
C ARG A 178 -13.23 5.28 15.59
N MET A 179 -12.69 6.00 14.62
CA MET A 179 -13.50 6.52 13.49
C MET A 179 -14.13 5.42 12.65
N ARG A 180 -13.43 4.28 12.47
CA ARG A 180 -13.92 3.12 11.71
C ARG A 180 -15.00 2.33 12.46
N THR A 181 -15.02 2.42 13.79
CA THR A 181 -15.95 1.67 14.66
C THR A 181 -17.11 2.52 15.19
N THR A 182 -17.25 3.78 14.75
CA THR A 182 -18.37 4.67 15.13
C THR A 182 -19.37 4.84 14.00
N GLY A 183 -20.64 5.10 14.38
CA GLY A 183 -21.75 5.24 13.44
C GLY A 183 -22.16 3.92 12.77
N VAL A 184 -23.12 3.98 11.88
CA VAL A 184 -23.73 2.78 11.24
C VAL A 184 -22.69 1.88 10.55
N ILE A 185 -21.74 2.46 9.85
CA ILE A 185 -20.68 1.69 9.17
C ILE A 185 -19.74 1.05 10.19
N GLY A 186 -19.44 1.74 11.29
CA GLY A 186 -18.60 1.22 12.36
C GLY A 186 -19.29 0.08 13.11
N GLU A 187 -20.58 0.17 13.37
CA GLU A 187 -21.37 -0.89 13.98
C GLU A 187 -21.39 -2.15 13.10
N GLN A 188 -21.53 -1.98 11.78
CA GLN A 188 -21.47 -3.09 10.82
C GLN A 188 -20.09 -3.74 10.82
N ALA A 189 -19.01 -2.94 10.85
CA ALA A 189 -17.63 -3.42 10.93
C ALA A 189 -17.39 -4.21 12.22
N ALA A 190 -17.79 -3.66 13.38
CA ALA A 190 -17.67 -4.31 14.68
C ALA A 190 -18.42 -5.65 14.70
N ALA A 191 -19.69 -5.68 14.26
CA ALA A 191 -20.49 -6.90 14.19
C ALA A 191 -19.90 -7.92 13.21
N TYR A 192 -19.29 -7.47 12.10
CA TYR A 192 -18.61 -8.36 11.16
C TYR A 192 -17.36 -8.99 11.76
N LEU A 193 -16.51 -8.22 12.41
CA LEU A 193 -15.25 -8.68 13.02
C LEU A 193 -15.51 -9.53 14.27
N GLN A 194 -16.53 -9.21 15.06
CA GLN A 194 -16.89 -9.99 16.25
C GLN A 194 -17.10 -11.47 15.96
N ARG A 195 -17.65 -11.82 14.79
CA ARG A 195 -17.84 -13.22 14.37
C ARG A 195 -16.53 -14.00 14.24
N TYR A 196 -15.45 -13.33 13.96
CA TYR A 196 -14.12 -13.93 13.92
C TYR A 196 -13.56 -14.10 15.34
N TYR A 197 -13.69 -13.07 16.17
CA TYR A 197 -13.25 -13.13 17.56
C TYR A 197 -13.98 -14.20 18.37
N ASP A 198 -15.28 -14.36 18.13
CA ASP A 198 -16.10 -15.42 18.76
C ASP A 198 -15.63 -16.85 18.40
N ARG A 199 -14.93 -17.00 17.26
CA ARG A 199 -14.33 -18.26 16.80
C ARG A 199 -12.86 -18.39 17.22
N GLY A 200 -12.34 -17.46 18.02
CA GLY A 200 -10.94 -17.45 18.45
C GLY A 200 -9.98 -16.79 17.48
N GLY A 201 -10.49 -16.08 16.45
CA GLY A 201 -9.67 -15.29 15.54
C GLY A 201 -8.87 -14.22 16.28
N LYS A 202 -7.68 -13.90 15.78
CA LYS A 202 -6.78 -12.93 16.38
C LYS A 202 -6.34 -11.88 15.38
N SER A 203 -6.35 -10.63 15.83
CA SER A 203 -5.68 -9.54 15.11
C SER A 203 -4.19 -9.53 15.42
N HIS A 204 -3.40 -8.91 14.55
CA HIS A 204 -1.96 -8.81 14.73
C HIS A 204 -1.37 -7.76 13.79
N PRO A 205 -0.19 -7.17 14.08
CA PRO A 205 0.40 -6.12 13.24
C PRO A 205 0.75 -6.59 11.83
N MET A 206 1.10 -7.87 11.65
CA MET A 206 1.40 -8.48 10.35
C MET A 206 0.16 -8.71 9.45
N ALA A 207 -1.06 -8.40 9.91
CA ALA A 207 -2.26 -8.36 9.04
C ALA A 207 -2.20 -7.22 8.00
N TYR A 208 -1.28 -6.29 8.18
CA TYR A 208 -1.07 -5.13 7.30
C TYR A 208 0.40 -5.04 6.84
N PRO A 209 0.94 -6.08 6.15
CA PRO A 209 2.39 -6.18 5.90
C PRO A 209 2.84 -5.37 4.70
N THR A 210 1.92 -4.83 3.90
CA THR A 210 2.22 -4.34 2.55
C THR A 210 3.18 -3.16 2.58
N HIS A 211 3.08 -2.28 3.57
CA HIS A 211 3.95 -1.10 3.68
C HIS A 211 5.41 -1.45 4.00
N SER A 212 5.65 -2.46 4.84
CA SER A 212 7.01 -2.87 5.18
C SER A 212 7.65 -3.76 4.12
N VAL A 213 6.87 -4.62 3.42
CA VAL A 213 7.48 -5.59 2.50
C VAL A 213 7.63 -5.08 1.07
N SER A 214 6.75 -4.17 0.62
CA SER A 214 6.64 -3.83 -0.80
C SER A 214 7.87 -3.10 -1.36
N GLY A 215 8.51 -2.22 -0.59
CA GLY A 215 9.69 -1.46 -1.05
C GLY A 215 10.85 -2.37 -1.49
N PRO A 216 11.45 -3.17 -0.59
CA PRO A 216 12.53 -4.08 -0.95
C PRO A 216 12.15 -5.12 -2.01
N LEU A 217 10.92 -5.65 -1.96
CA LEU A 217 10.46 -6.59 -2.98
C LEU A 217 10.31 -5.93 -4.36
N ALA A 218 9.83 -4.68 -4.42
CA ALA A 218 9.75 -3.91 -5.66
C ALA A 218 11.13 -3.61 -6.24
N VAL A 219 12.13 -3.36 -5.39
CA VAL A 219 13.52 -3.11 -5.81
C VAL A 219 14.14 -4.34 -6.44
N MET A 220 13.99 -5.52 -5.79
CA MET A 220 14.63 -6.76 -6.21
C MET A 220 13.79 -7.62 -7.14
N ASP A 221 12.53 -7.25 -7.38
CA ASP A 221 11.53 -8.00 -8.15
C ASP A 221 11.48 -9.49 -7.76
N THR A 222 11.28 -9.74 -6.48
CA THR A 222 11.34 -11.07 -5.87
C THR A 222 10.20 -11.29 -4.88
N TYR A 223 10.15 -12.45 -4.25
CA TYR A 223 9.12 -12.85 -3.27
C TYR A 223 9.74 -13.70 -2.17
N ALA A 224 9.04 -13.84 -1.05
CA ALA A 224 9.48 -14.66 0.07
C ALA A 224 9.06 -16.13 -0.10
N THR A 225 9.89 -17.04 0.40
CA THR A 225 9.64 -18.49 0.34
C THR A 225 9.39 -19.13 1.70
N GLN A 226 9.99 -18.56 2.75
CA GLN A 226 9.83 -19.02 4.13
C GLN A 226 10.15 -17.90 5.11
N VAL A 227 9.70 -18.06 6.36
CA VAL A 227 9.88 -17.08 7.43
C VAL A 227 10.07 -17.76 8.79
N SER A 228 10.87 -17.13 9.66
CA SER A 228 10.89 -17.33 11.10
C SER A 228 10.60 -15.98 11.77
N ALA A 229 9.66 -15.92 12.72
CA ALA A 229 9.21 -14.67 13.32
C ALA A 229 8.95 -14.82 14.81
N TYR A 230 9.16 -13.74 15.55
CA TYR A 230 8.85 -13.63 16.97
C TYR A 230 7.97 -12.41 17.23
N GLY A 231 7.00 -12.58 18.10
CA GLY A 231 6.07 -11.54 18.51
C GLY A 231 6.31 -11.10 19.95
N THR A 232 6.11 -9.81 20.20
CA THR A 232 6.02 -9.27 21.56
C THR A 232 4.55 -9.03 21.88
N ARG A 233 4.08 -9.61 22.97
CA ARG A 233 2.72 -9.38 23.47
C ARG A 233 2.61 -7.97 24.05
N ASN A 234 1.39 -7.42 24.04
CA ASN A 234 1.09 -6.13 24.65
C ASN A 234 1.66 -6.03 26.07
N GLN A 235 2.49 -5.01 26.32
CA GLN A 235 3.15 -4.77 27.61
C GLN A 235 2.26 -3.94 28.56
N PHE A 236 1.29 -3.20 28.06
CA PHE A 236 0.34 -2.44 28.89
C PHE A 236 -0.75 -3.33 29.51
N GLY A 237 -0.75 -4.61 29.19
CA GLY A 237 -1.64 -5.62 29.77
C GLY A 237 -3.05 -5.59 29.20
N ALA A 238 -3.91 -6.44 29.74
CA ALA A 238 -5.32 -6.57 29.33
C ALA A 238 -6.17 -5.29 29.51
N ALA A 239 -5.57 -4.21 30.01
CA ALA A 239 -6.23 -2.93 30.23
C ALA A 239 -6.28 -2.05 28.97
N ASP A 240 -5.53 -2.35 27.89
CA ASP A 240 -5.60 -1.60 26.65
C ASP A 240 -6.55 -2.25 25.64
N PRO A 241 -7.76 -1.69 25.45
CA PRO A 241 -8.76 -2.28 24.57
C PRO A 241 -8.35 -2.32 23.10
N PHE A 242 -7.34 -1.55 22.68
CA PHE A 242 -6.85 -1.60 21.31
C PHE A 242 -6.25 -2.97 20.96
N PHE A 243 -5.58 -3.62 21.93
CA PHE A 243 -4.93 -4.90 21.75
C PHE A 243 -5.71 -6.10 22.32
N GLU A 244 -6.97 -5.88 22.71
CA GLU A 244 -7.81 -6.92 23.36
C GLU A 244 -7.87 -8.23 22.56
N HIS A 245 -7.91 -8.11 21.23
CA HIS A 245 -8.02 -9.26 20.32
C HIS A 245 -6.71 -9.61 19.63
N ASP A 246 -5.60 -8.95 19.97
CA ASP A 246 -4.30 -9.16 19.34
C ASP A 246 -3.49 -10.25 20.06
N ASP A 247 -2.86 -11.13 19.28
CA ASP A 247 -1.86 -12.06 19.84
C ASP A 247 -0.57 -11.31 20.21
N PHE A 248 -0.17 -10.36 19.37
CA PHE A 248 1.06 -9.60 19.50
C PHE A 248 0.83 -8.13 19.17
N SER A 249 1.46 -7.23 19.91
CA SER A 249 1.52 -5.80 19.58
C SER A 249 2.63 -5.45 18.58
N ASN A 250 3.70 -6.26 18.58
CA ASN A 250 4.82 -6.13 17.66
C ASN A 250 5.25 -7.50 17.15
N ILE A 251 5.65 -7.58 15.86
CA ILE A 251 6.24 -8.80 15.29
C ILE A 251 7.47 -8.42 14.47
N VAL A 252 8.57 -9.19 14.68
CA VAL A 252 9.78 -9.13 13.88
C VAL A 252 9.99 -10.46 13.18
N ALA A 253 10.15 -10.40 11.86
CA ALA A 253 10.26 -11.57 10.99
C ALA A 253 11.56 -11.56 10.18
N LEU A 254 12.13 -12.73 9.95
CA LEU A 254 13.25 -12.95 9.04
C LEU A 254 12.79 -13.88 7.91
N PHE A 255 12.64 -13.31 6.73
CA PHE A 255 12.25 -14.02 5.52
C PHE A 255 13.47 -14.50 4.72
N ARG A 256 13.30 -15.59 4.01
CA ARG A 256 14.16 -16.00 2.91
C ARG A 256 13.46 -15.67 1.60
N LEU A 257 14.10 -14.85 0.77
CA LEU A 257 13.58 -14.53 -0.56
C LEU A 257 13.97 -15.60 -1.60
N ALA A 258 13.23 -15.68 -2.69
CA ALA A 258 13.48 -16.63 -3.77
C ALA A 258 14.85 -16.45 -4.44
N ASN A 259 15.39 -15.23 -4.44
CA ASN A 259 16.75 -14.94 -4.91
C ASN A 259 17.84 -15.24 -3.86
N GLY A 260 17.47 -15.82 -2.70
CA GLY A 260 18.37 -16.22 -1.63
C GLY A 260 18.70 -15.12 -0.61
N VAL A 261 18.26 -13.87 -0.83
CA VAL A 261 18.53 -12.75 0.07
C VAL A 261 17.73 -12.91 1.36
N PRO A 262 18.33 -12.79 2.56
CA PRO A 262 17.59 -12.65 3.80
C PRO A 262 16.94 -11.27 3.86
N PHE A 263 15.68 -11.23 4.35
CA PHE A 263 14.92 -9.99 4.47
C PHE A 263 14.29 -9.90 5.87
N ARG A 264 14.76 -8.95 6.68
CA ARG A 264 14.19 -8.65 7.99
C ARG A 264 13.03 -7.67 7.85
N VAL A 265 11.92 -7.96 8.52
CA VAL A 265 10.74 -7.08 8.55
C VAL A 265 10.28 -6.88 9.99
N GLY A 266 9.97 -5.64 10.36
CA GLY A 266 9.35 -5.26 11.63
C GLY A 266 8.01 -4.60 11.42
N GLU A 267 6.97 -5.09 12.09
CA GLU A 267 5.67 -4.43 12.20
C GLU A 267 5.45 -4.07 13.66
N LEU A 268 5.54 -2.78 13.98
CA LEU A 268 5.62 -2.26 15.34
C LEU A 268 4.46 -1.30 15.61
N ARG A 269 3.63 -1.64 16.60
CA ARG A 269 2.45 -0.85 17.01
C ARG A 269 2.54 -0.33 18.43
N GLU A 270 3.33 -0.99 19.28
CA GLU A 270 3.56 -0.62 20.67
C GLU A 270 5.01 -0.20 20.83
N ILE A 271 5.29 1.05 20.53
CA ILE A 271 6.59 1.70 20.67
C ILE A 271 6.39 3.08 21.30
N CYS A 272 7.47 3.73 21.70
CA CYS A 272 7.37 5.09 22.23
C CYS A 272 6.84 6.06 21.16
N PRO A 273 5.74 6.78 21.41
CA PRO A 273 5.20 7.77 20.46
C PRO A 273 6.14 8.96 20.29
N ASN A 274 6.04 9.65 19.15
CA ASN A 274 6.75 10.91 18.87
C ASN A 274 8.29 10.84 18.92
N THR A 275 8.89 9.69 18.66
CA THR A 275 10.36 9.52 18.75
C THR A 275 11.11 9.90 17.46
N GLY A 276 10.44 10.25 16.39
CA GLY A 276 11.07 10.38 15.06
C GLY A 276 11.52 9.05 14.44
N LEU A 277 11.32 7.92 15.14
CA LEU A 277 11.61 6.56 14.65
C LEU A 277 10.41 5.93 13.96
N GLN A 278 9.29 6.66 13.93
CA GLN A 278 8.07 6.21 13.26
C GLN A 278 8.15 6.41 11.76
N GLY A 279 7.58 5.48 11.02
CA GLY A 279 7.51 5.56 9.57
C GLY A 279 7.66 4.20 8.90
N GLU A 280 7.69 4.26 7.62
CA GLU A 280 7.94 3.13 6.73
C GLU A 280 9.32 3.34 6.11
N ASP A 281 10.31 2.66 6.65
CA ASP A 281 11.70 2.77 6.20
C ASP A 281 12.26 1.41 5.80
N PHE A 282 13.23 1.42 4.91
CA PHE A 282 13.95 0.22 4.54
C PHE A 282 15.43 0.49 4.24
N ARG A 283 16.20 -0.59 4.26
CA ARG A 283 17.62 -0.61 3.98
C ARG A 283 17.95 -1.75 3.02
N ILE A 284 18.88 -1.52 2.13
CA ILE A 284 19.40 -2.51 1.19
C ILE A 284 20.92 -2.48 1.27
N TYR A 285 21.50 -3.61 1.59
CA TYR A 285 22.96 -3.79 1.66
C TYR A 285 23.41 -4.67 0.51
N GLY A 286 24.28 -4.13 -0.33
CA GLY A 286 24.85 -4.83 -1.48
C GLY A 286 26.37 -4.82 -1.48
N THR A 287 26.96 -5.63 -2.35
CA THR A 287 28.41 -5.79 -2.44
C THR A 287 29.09 -4.58 -3.09
N ARG A 288 28.36 -3.74 -3.83
CA ARG A 288 28.88 -2.52 -4.47
C ARG A 288 28.32 -1.25 -3.84
N GLY A 289 27.06 -1.24 -3.48
CA GLY A 289 26.41 -0.10 -2.89
C GLY A 289 25.42 -0.51 -1.80
N SER A 290 25.09 0.42 -0.92
CA SER A 290 24.10 0.24 0.14
C SER A 290 23.24 1.50 0.28
N TYR A 291 21.97 1.30 0.61
CA TYR A 291 21.02 2.36 0.88
C TYR A 291 20.46 2.23 2.29
N ALA A 292 20.44 3.33 3.02
CA ALA A 292 19.79 3.45 4.33
C ALA A 292 19.47 4.92 4.64
N CYS A 293 18.28 5.21 5.17
CA CYS A 293 17.93 6.54 5.68
C CYS A 293 18.22 7.67 4.67
N ASN A 294 17.72 7.56 3.46
CA ASN A 294 17.93 8.51 2.35
C ASN A 294 19.40 8.74 1.97
N ASN A 295 20.27 7.81 2.31
CA ASN A 295 21.67 7.84 1.97
C ASN A 295 22.05 6.60 1.15
N TYR A 296 22.61 6.82 -0.04
CA TYR A 296 23.18 5.77 -0.86
C TYR A 296 24.69 5.95 -0.95
N ARG A 297 25.43 4.87 -0.73
CA ARG A 297 26.89 4.86 -0.88
C ARG A 297 27.30 3.75 -1.82
N ASP A 298 27.94 4.14 -2.88
CA ASP A 298 28.71 3.23 -3.75
C ASP A 298 30.13 3.15 -3.20
N ASN A 299 30.49 1.99 -2.69
CA ASN A 299 31.83 1.77 -2.15
C ASN A 299 32.84 1.47 -3.24
N GLY A 300 32.53 1.68 -4.52
CA GLY A 300 33.43 1.45 -5.65
C GLY A 300 34.58 0.51 -5.27
N ARG A 301 34.36 -0.76 -4.99
CA ARG A 301 35.41 -1.67 -4.56
C ARG A 301 36.47 -1.75 -5.65
N SER A 302 37.43 -0.82 -5.59
CA SER A 302 38.73 -1.10 -6.14
C SER A 302 39.38 -2.20 -5.29
N PRO A 303 39.92 -3.25 -5.88
CA PRO A 303 40.60 -4.32 -5.14
C PRO A 303 41.76 -3.85 -4.25
N VAL A 304 42.13 -2.59 -4.28
CA VAL A 304 43.29 -2.02 -3.65
C VAL A 304 43.01 -1.05 -2.49
N ALA A 305 41.75 -0.68 -2.23
CA ALA A 305 41.45 0.37 -1.25
C ALA A 305 40.90 -0.17 0.09
N PHE A 306 41.72 -0.92 0.82
CA PHE A 306 41.43 -1.26 2.23
C PHE A 306 41.94 -0.20 3.23
N THR A 307 42.22 1.02 2.84
CA THR A 307 43.01 1.89 3.71
C THR A 307 42.28 3.04 4.38
N THR A 308 40.97 3.20 4.33
CA THR A 308 40.32 4.19 5.21
C THR A 308 38.91 3.78 5.58
N TYR A 309 38.75 3.39 6.83
CA TYR A 309 37.48 3.43 7.55
C TYR A 309 37.08 4.92 7.65
N LYS A 310 36.55 5.46 6.56
CA LYS A 310 35.86 6.72 6.66
C LYS A 310 34.58 6.44 7.41
N ARG A 311 34.44 6.96 8.64
CA ARG A 311 33.19 7.03 9.37
C ARG A 311 32.08 7.44 8.42
N TRP A 312 30.92 6.84 8.58
CA TRP A 312 29.69 7.33 8.03
C TRP A 312 29.47 8.77 8.55
N ASN A 313 30.03 9.72 7.87
CA ASN A 313 29.60 11.10 8.04
C ASN A 313 28.37 11.22 7.17
N ALA A 314 27.26 11.62 7.76
CA ALA A 314 26.05 12.00 7.08
C ALA A 314 26.33 13.31 6.30
N GLU A 315 27.16 13.23 5.26
CA GLU A 315 27.60 14.42 4.55
C GLU A 315 26.49 15.02 3.71
N ARG A 316 25.56 14.22 3.21
CA ARG A 316 24.39 14.67 2.48
C ARG A 316 23.33 13.59 2.39
N LEU A 317 22.12 13.89 2.87
CA LEU A 317 20.96 13.07 2.57
C LEU A 317 20.41 13.47 1.20
N MET A 318 19.98 12.48 0.42
CA MET A 318 19.26 12.73 -0.83
C MET A 318 17.88 13.31 -0.51
N THR A 319 17.46 14.26 -1.31
CA THR A 319 16.10 14.80 -1.25
C THR A 319 15.10 13.86 -1.94
N ASP A 320 13.83 14.00 -1.62
CA ASP A 320 12.78 13.26 -2.30
C ASP A 320 12.76 13.54 -3.80
N GLU A 321 13.06 14.77 -4.22
CA GLU A 321 13.14 15.16 -5.62
C GLU A 321 14.26 14.42 -6.37
N GLU A 322 15.43 14.27 -5.76
CA GLU A 322 16.53 13.51 -6.35
C GLU A 322 16.24 12.01 -6.46
N MET A 323 15.41 11.51 -5.56
CA MET A 323 15.08 10.09 -5.48
C MET A 323 13.88 9.68 -6.35
N ARG A 324 12.91 10.56 -6.57
CA ARG A 324 11.69 10.21 -7.31
C ARG A 324 11.93 10.09 -8.83
N ASP A 325 11.09 9.30 -9.48
CA ASP A 325 10.97 9.29 -10.93
C ASP A 325 10.14 10.52 -11.37
N PRO A 326 10.45 11.18 -12.49
CA PRO A 326 9.59 12.26 -12.97
C PRO A 326 8.24 11.70 -13.43
N LEU A 327 7.15 12.44 -13.13
CA LEU A 327 5.88 12.26 -13.83
C LEU A 327 5.98 12.92 -15.21
N PRO A 328 5.22 12.44 -16.22
CA PRO A 328 5.07 13.18 -17.48
C PRO A 328 4.60 14.62 -17.22
N ASP A 329 5.12 15.58 -18.01
CA ASP A 329 4.90 17.02 -17.77
C ASP A 329 3.42 17.41 -17.78
N ASP A 330 2.64 16.85 -18.68
CA ASP A 330 1.20 17.08 -18.80
C ASP A 330 0.42 16.55 -17.58
N ILE A 331 0.84 15.40 -17.03
CA ILE A 331 0.28 14.79 -15.82
C ILE A 331 0.62 15.64 -14.60
N ALA A 332 1.90 16.02 -14.45
CA ALA A 332 2.35 16.87 -13.36
C ALA A 332 1.63 18.23 -13.36
N ALA A 333 1.48 18.85 -14.54
CA ALA A 333 0.76 20.12 -14.70
C ALA A 333 -0.73 19.99 -14.34
N ALA A 334 -1.39 18.90 -14.75
CA ALA A 334 -2.79 18.65 -14.43
C ALA A 334 -3.01 18.43 -12.92
N PHE A 335 -2.16 17.62 -12.28
CA PHE A 335 -2.22 17.42 -10.83
C PHE A 335 -1.94 18.71 -10.06
N LYS A 336 -0.89 19.45 -10.44
CA LYS A 336 -0.56 20.74 -9.82
C LYS A 336 -1.73 21.69 -9.80
N LYS A 337 -2.39 21.88 -10.93
CA LYS A 337 -3.55 22.77 -11.06
C LYS A 337 -4.68 22.42 -10.09
N MET A 338 -4.88 21.15 -9.79
CA MET A 338 -5.99 20.68 -8.94
C MET A 338 -5.64 20.63 -7.47
N VAL A 339 -4.42 20.20 -7.10
CA VAL A 339 -4.05 19.94 -5.70
C VAL A 339 -3.14 21.02 -5.13
N GLN A 340 -2.63 21.94 -5.96
CA GLN A 340 -1.78 23.06 -5.56
C GLN A 340 -2.25 24.35 -6.24
N PRO A 341 -3.52 24.77 -6.05
CA PRO A 341 -4.09 25.91 -6.78
C PRO A 341 -3.38 27.24 -6.49
N ASP A 342 -2.73 27.37 -5.33
CA ASP A 342 -1.98 28.56 -4.91
C ASP A 342 -0.52 28.59 -5.40
N ALA A 343 -0.08 27.55 -6.14
CA ALA A 343 1.28 27.51 -6.69
C ALA A 343 1.50 28.62 -7.70
N LYS A 344 2.64 29.31 -7.59
CA LYS A 344 3.00 30.41 -8.48
C LYS A 344 3.40 29.89 -9.87
N PRO A 345 3.29 30.73 -10.92
CA PRO A 345 3.89 30.43 -12.20
C PRO A 345 5.39 30.13 -12.05
N GLY A 346 5.84 29.00 -12.56
CA GLY A 346 7.23 28.55 -12.47
C GLY A 346 7.55 27.63 -11.28
N ASP A 347 6.66 27.49 -10.28
CA ASP A 347 6.86 26.49 -9.24
C ASP A 347 6.74 25.08 -9.84
N ASP A 348 7.48 24.11 -9.29
CA ASP A 348 7.35 22.70 -9.66
C ASP A 348 6.15 22.04 -8.97
N PHE A 349 5.66 20.95 -9.56
CA PHE A 349 4.69 20.10 -8.89
C PHE A 349 5.35 19.32 -7.74
N VAL A 350 4.83 19.49 -6.53
CA VAL A 350 5.29 18.73 -5.36
C VAL A 350 4.29 17.62 -5.04
N PRO A 351 4.61 16.36 -5.40
CA PRO A 351 3.76 15.22 -5.08
C PRO A 351 3.52 15.10 -3.57
N GLN A 352 2.27 14.87 -3.17
CA GLN A 352 1.84 14.77 -1.78
C GLN A 352 1.17 13.44 -1.50
N GLY A 353 0.94 13.16 -0.21
CA GLY A 353 0.32 11.94 0.29
C GLY A 353 1.31 10.77 0.40
N HIS A 354 1.47 10.24 1.62
CA HIS A 354 2.37 9.10 1.94
C HIS A 354 3.74 9.20 1.25
N GLY A 355 4.50 10.28 1.54
CA GLY A 355 5.81 10.51 0.93
C GLY A 355 5.74 10.86 -0.56
N GLY A 356 4.62 11.40 -1.05
CA GLY A 356 4.44 11.83 -2.43
C GLY A 356 4.01 10.72 -3.40
N SER A 357 3.57 9.56 -2.91
CA SER A 357 3.24 8.40 -3.74
C SER A 357 1.88 8.46 -4.45
N HIS A 358 0.91 9.24 -3.91
CA HIS A 358 -0.47 9.23 -4.42
C HIS A 358 -0.59 9.58 -5.91
N PRO A 359 0.06 10.63 -6.44
CA PRO A 359 -0.02 10.94 -7.86
C PRO A 359 0.51 9.82 -8.77
N TYR A 360 1.56 9.12 -8.34
CA TYR A 360 2.14 8.00 -9.08
C TYR A 360 1.22 6.78 -9.09
N LEU A 361 0.53 6.50 -7.98
CA LEU A 361 -0.46 5.42 -7.92
C LEU A 361 -1.62 5.67 -8.88
N VAL A 362 -2.13 6.91 -8.91
CA VAL A 362 -3.21 7.28 -9.82
C VAL A 362 -2.74 7.21 -11.27
N HIS A 363 -1.57 7.78 -11.57
CA HIS A 363 -1.00 7.75 -12.92
C HIS A 363 -0.75 6.31 -13.39
N GLU A 364 -0.17 5.45 -12.57
CA GLU A 364 0.06 4.05 -12.91
C GLU A 364 -1.24 3.32 -13.24
N PHE A 365 -2.26 3.45 -12.40
CA PHE A 365 -3.54 2.77 -12.62
C PHE A 365 -4.20 3.21 -13.92
N VAL A 366 -4.34 4.53 -14.12
CA VAL A 366 -4.98 5.10 -15.30
C VAL A 366 -4.21 4.75 -16.58
N SER A 367 -2.89 4.92 -16.57
CA SER A 367 -2.04 4.61 -17.72
C SER A 367 -2.07 3.12 -18.06
N ALA A 368 -1.97 2.24 -17.07
CA ALA A 368 -2.04 0.80 -17.29
C ALA A 368 -3.32 0.39 -18.01
N LEU A 369 -4.47 0.96 -17.61
CA LEU A 369 -5.74 0.67 -18.25
C LEU A 369 -5.81 1.21 -19.69
N CYS A 370 -5.39 2.45 -19.90
CA CYS A 370 -5.40 3.06 -21.23
C CYS A 370 -4.44 2.38 -22.23
N GLU A 371 -3.34 1.84 -21.73
CA GLU A 371 -2.32 1.10 -22.48
C GLU A 371 -2.66 -0.39 -22.63
N GLY A 372 -3.69 -0.88 -21.97
CA GLY A 372 -4.08 -2.30 -21.97
C GLY A 372 -3.05 -3.22 -21.31
N ARG A 373 -2.22 -2.70 -20.42
CA ARG A 373 -1.22 -3.46 -19.69
C ARG A 373 -1.64 -3.74 -18.25
N ARG A 374 -0.99 -4.71 -17.64
CA ARG A 374 -1.17 -5.01 -16.23
C ARG A 374 -0.52 -3.92 -15.36
N PRO A 375 -1.22 -3.46 -14.28
CA PRO A 375 -0.62 -2.53 -13.30
C PRO A 375 0.58 -3.15 -12.57
N ALA A 376 1.49 -2.29 -12.10
CA ALA A 376 2.76 -2.71 -11.48
C ALA A 376 2.57 -3.51 -10.18
N VAL A 377 1.55 -3.20 -9.38
CA VAL A 377 1.18 -3.98 -8.17
C VAL A 377 -0.13 -4.70 -8.43
N ASP A 378 -0.05 -5.74 -9.25
CA ASP A 378 -1.17 -6.57 -9.64
C ASP A 378 -1.64 -7.54 -8.54
N ALA A 379 -2.64 -8.37 -8.83
CA ALA A 379 -3.22 -9.32 -7.89
C ALA A 379 -2.19 -10.31 -7.32
N TRP A 380 -1.22 -10.78 -8.11
CA TRP A 380 -0.19 -11.72 -7.67
C TRP A 380 0.81 -11.08 -6.71
N LYS A 381 1.28 -9.86 -7.00
CA LYS A 381 2.14 -9.12 -6.10
C LYS A 381 1.41 -8.77 -4.80
N ALA A 382 0.17 -8.33 -4.90
CA ALA A 382 -0.68 -8.04 -3.75
C ALA A 382 -0.85 -9.27 -2.84
N ALA A 383 -1.19 -10.42 -3.42
CA ALA A 383 -1.31 -11.69 -2.71
C ALA A 383 0.02 -12.13 -2.07
N SER A 384 1.14 -11.96 -2.79
CA SER A 384 2.48 -12.28 -2.28
C SER A 384 2.86 -11.42 -1.06
N TYR A 385 2.50 -10.14 -1.04
CA TYR A 385 2.72 -9.28 0.12
C TYR A 385 1.90 -9.75 1.32
N MET A 386 0.61 -10.04 1.12
CA MET A 386 -0.27 -10.55 2.18
C MET A 386 0.23 -11.87 2.75
N ALA A 387 0.66 -12.82 1.89
CA ALA A 387 1.16 -14.11 2.31
C ALA A 387 2.34 -14.04 3.28
N MET A 388 3.19 -13.01 3.14
CA MET A 388 4.31 -12.81 4.06
C MET A 388 3.81 -12.51 5.47
N GLY A 389 2.85 -11.63 5.63
CA GLY A 389 2.31 -11.26 6.93
C GLY A 389 1.63 -12.45 7.62
N MET A 390 0.78 -13.18 6.88
CA MET A 390 0.08 -14.36 7.42
C MET A 390 1.06 -15.46 7.86
N ALA A 391 2.11 -15.71 7.05
CA ALA A 391 3.13 -16.68 7.41
C ALA A 391 3.97 -16.24 8.63
N ALA A 392 4.30 -14.95 8.73
CA ALA A 392 5.03 -14.41 9.87
C ALA A 392 4.23 -14.51 11.17
N HIS A 393 2.93 -14.22 11.14
CA HIS A 393 2.06 -14.40 12.29
C HIS A 393 2.02 -15.86 12.74
N LYS A 394 1.78 -16.80 11.83
CA LYS A 394 1.79 -18.24 12.13
C LYS A 394 3.12 -18.73 12.71
N SER A 395 4.25 -18.18 12.25
CA SER A 395 5.56 -18.46 12.79
C SER A 395 5.71 -17.91 14.23
N ALA A 396 5.27 -16.68 14.46
CA ALA A 396 5.31 -16.05 15.78
C ALA A 396 4.45 -16.81 16.82
N GLN A 397 3.27 -17.29 16.42
CA GLN A 397 2.41 -18.14 17.26
C GLN A 397 3.07 -19.46 17.66
N LYS A 398 4.05 -19.92 16.88
CA LYS A 398 4.82 -21.17 17.10
C LYS A 398 6.26 -20.90 17.54
N ASP A 399 6.48 -19.79 18.21
CA ASP A 399 7.78 -19.41 18.81
C ASP A 399 8.96 -19.48 17.81
N GLY A 400 8.75 -18.96 16.61
CA GLY A 400 9.79 -18.85 15.58
C GLY A 400 9.97 -20.09 14.69
N GLU A 401 9.06 -21.08 14.76
CA GLU A 401 9.08 -22.19 13.81
C GLU A 401 9.10 -21.67 12.36
N ILE A 402 9.92 -22.31 11.52
CA ILE A 402 10.00 -21.94 10.12
C ILE A 402 8.70 -22.30 9.39
N VAL A 403 8.01 -21.30 8.88
CA VAL A 403 6.78 -21.43 8.09
C VAL A 403 7.06 -21.13 6.62
N LYS A 404 6.50 -21.94 5.73
CA LYS A 404 6.52 -21.65 4.28
C LYS A 404 5.56 -20.49 3.97
N VAL A 405 5.99 -19.55 3.14
CA VAL A 405 5.13 -18.52 2.58
C VAL A 405 4.38 -19.11 1.39
N VAL A 406 3.06 -18.89 1.32
CA VAL A 406 2.23 -19.35 0.20
C VAL A 406 2.70 -18.68 -1.08
N ASP A 407 2.96 -19.48 -2.12
CA ASP A 407 3.29 -18.99 -3.45
C ASP A 407 2.03 -19.04 -4.35
N PHE A 408 1.49 -17.88 -4.67
CA PHE A 408 0.35 -17.73 -5.57
C PHE A 408 0.73 -17.81 -7.07
N GLY A 409 1.98 -18.17 -7.38
CA GLY A 409 2.47 -18.21 -8.74
C GLY A 409 2.79 -16.84 -9.33
N ARG A 410 2.73 -16.77 -10.64
CA ARG A 410 3.01 -15.55 -11.41
C ARG A 410 1.90 -15.31 -12.41
N PRO A 411 1.64 -14.03 -12.75
CA PRO A 411 0.67 -13.72 -13.76
C PRO A 411 1.03 -14.38 -15.11
N PRO A 412 0.04 -14.77 -15.91
CA PRO A 412 0.27 -15.22 -17.28
C PRO A 412 1.11 -14.18 -18.05
N ARG A 413 1.95 -14.64 -18.95
CA ARG A 413 2.65 -13.71 -19.88
C ARG A 413 1.59 -13.01 -20.71
N ALA A 414 1.73 -11.68 -20.83
CA ALA A 414 0.87 -10.86 -21.67
C ALA A 414 1.08 -11.21 -23.15
#